data_a1b1a950c67f4b54c11ef382e20bb8e2
#
_entry.id   a1b1a950c67f4b54c11ef382e20bb8e2
#
_cell.length_a   1.000
_cell.length_b   1.000
_cell.length_c   1.000
_cell.angle_alpha   90.00
_cell.angle_beta   90.00
_cell.angle_gamma   90.00
#
_symmetry.space_group_name_H-M   'P 1'
#
loop_
_entity.id
_entity.type
_entity.pdbx_description
1 polymer ?
#
loop_
_entity_poly.entity_id
_entity_poly.type
_entity_poly.pdbx_seq_one_letter_code
_entity_poly.pdbx_strand_id
1 'polypeptide(L)'
;MNGKRRRPSSDPGDRPSGSEGRRAAATGREEVPFWHRKSLSEMTDSEWESLCDGCGRCCLVKLEDADDSSRTYFTDVGCRLLDGETCRCSDYPNRSAKVKDCVRLTPRNINRIVWLPPTCAYRMLADGGDLYWWHPLVSGDPDTVHQAGISVRGKVGSCETDVPDKDLPDHIVSWPLKWPKRAKRKP
;
A
#
# COMPACT_ATOMS: atom_id res chain seq x y z
N MET A 1 -58.55 38.31 31.76
CA MET A 1 -59.59 37.39 32.28
C MET A 1 -58.98 36.02 32.27
N ASN A 2 -58.49 35.56 33.39
CA ASN A 2 -59.05 34.49 34.24
C ASN A 2 -59.19 33.18 33.43
N GLY A 3 -58.64 32.07 33.74
CA GLY A 3 -58.14 31.55 34.99
C GLY A 3 -57.74 30.12 34.84
N LYS A 4 -56.98 29.74 35.80
CA LYS A 4 -57.00 28.54 36.65
C LYS A 4 -56.25 27.29 36.19
N ARG A 5 -55.20 27.08 36.95
CA ARG A 5 -54.44 25.86 37.29
C ARG A 5 -55.34 24.70 37.70
N ARG A 6 -54.93 23.47 37.35
CA ARG A 6 -55.01 22.30 38.24
C ARG A 6 -53.93 21.28 37.93
N ARG A 7 -53.06 20.99 38.89
CA ARG A 7 -52.48 19.69 39.12
C ARG A 7 -53.47 18.88 39.96
N PRO A 8 -53.45 17.58 39.84
CA PRO A 8 -52.82 16.68 40.77
C PRO A 8 -52.31 15.43 40.05
N SER A 9 -51.64 14.51 40.58
CA SER A 9 -51.14 13.97 41.81
C SER A 9 -50.30 12.72 41.41
N SER A 10 -49.22 12.58 42.15
CA SER A 10 -48.36 11.42 42.24
C SER A 10 -49.08 10.10 42.42
N ASP A 11 -48.55 9.03 41.71
CA ASP A 11 -48.51 7.72 42.33
C ASP A 11 -47.28 6.94 41.81
N PRO A 12 -46.57 6.21 42.65
CA PRO A 12 -45.31 5.56 42.36
C PRO A 12 -45.55 4.05 42.14
N GLY A 13 -44.81 3.50 41.20
CA GLY A 13 -44.69 2.03 41.17
C GLY A 13 -44.70 1.46 39.75
N ASP A 14 -43.56 1.28 39.18
CA ASP A 14 -43.12 -0.05 38.79
C ASP A 14 -41.66 0.03 38.26
N ARG A 15 -40.73 -0.67 38.91
CA ARG A 15 -39.41 -0.96 38.38
C ARG A 15 -39.48 -2.30 37.63
N PRO A 16 -39.19 -2.38 36.36
CA PRO A 16 -38.78 -3.64 35.80
C PRO A 16 -37.29 -3.80 36.07
N SER A 17 -37.01 -4.93 36.73
CA SER A 17 -35.74 -5.53 37.03
C SER A 17 -34.76 -5.51 35.85
N GLY A 18 -33.50 -5.23 36.21
CA GLY A 18 -32.37 -5.28 35.28
C GLY A 18 -32.23 -6.63 34.59
N SER A 19 -32.20 -6.59 33.30
CA SER A 19 -31.52 -7.59 32.50
C SER A 19 -30.11 -7.06 32.25
N GLU A 20 -29.17 -7.52 33.06
CA GLU A 20 -27.76 -7.44 32.75
C GLU A 20 -27.52 -8.10 31.40
N GLY A 21 -27.50 -7.28 30.37
CA GLY A 21 -26.96 -7.65 29.08
C GLY A 21 -25.48 -7.98 29.28
N ARG A 22 -25.18 -9.27 29.42
CA ARG A 22 -23.83 -9.79 29.29
C ARG A 22 -23.29 -9.29 27.95
N ARG A 23 -22.43 -8.27 28.01
CA ARG A 23 -21.52 -7.95 26.93
C ARG A 23 -20.70 -9.21 26.69
N ALA A 24 -21.03 -9.93 25.64
CA ALA A 24 -20.17 -10.95 25.10
C ALA A 24 -18.83 -10.27 24.79
N ALA A 25 -17.84 -10.52 25.60
CA ALA A 25 -16.46 -10.22 25.26
C ALA A 25 -16.18 -11.04 24.00
N ALA A 26 -16.14 -10.35 22.86
CA ALA A 26 -15.60 -10.91 21.64
C ALA A 26 -14.12 -11.23 21.95
N THR A 27 -13.84 -12.47 22.24
CA THR A 27 -12.49 -13.02 22.23
C THR A 27 -12.06 -13.02 20.77
N GLY A 28 -11.60 -11.85 20.31
CA GLY A 28 -10.98 -11.68 19.00
C GLY A 28 -9.69 -12.52 18.99
N ARG A 29 -9.77 -13.75 18.52
CA ARG A 29 -8.60 -14.41 17.97
C ARG A 29 -8.16 -13.51 16.82
N GLU A 30 -7.00 -12.85 16.96
CA GLU A 30 -6.37 -12.16 15.82
C GLU A 30 -6.29 -13.18 14.69
N GLU A 31 -7.08 -12.95 13.67
CA GLU A 31 -7.08 -13.84 12.51
C GLU A 31 -5.74 -13.71 11.81
N VAL A 32 -5.01 -14.82 11.70
CA VAL A 32 -3.71 -14.83 11.02
C VAL A 32 -3.88 -14.30 9.61
N PRO A 33 -3.14 -13.28 9.19
CA PRO A 33 -3.27 -12.67 7.88
C PRO A 33 -3.12 -13.70 6.75
N PHE A 34 -3.80 -13.47 5.61
CA PHE A 34 -3.79 -14.40 4.49
C PHE A 34 -2.38 -14.64 3.93
N TRP A 35 -1.52 -13.63 3.93
CA TRP A 35 -0.13 -13.74 3.43
C TRP A 35 0.79 -14.56 4.34
N HIS A 36 0.37 -14.90 5.57
CA HIS A 36 1.03 -15.86 6.44
C HIS A 36 0.47 -17.27 6.30
N ARG A 37 -0.75 -17.41 5.75
CA ARG A 37 -1.45 -18.71 5.63
C ARG A 37 -1.35 -19.33 4.25
N LYS A 38 -1.07 -18.53 3.23
CA LYS A 38 -1.07 -18.93 1.82
C LYS A 38 0.30 -18.73 1.20
N SER A 39 0.70 -19.64 0.35
CA SER A 39 1.78 -19.39 -0.59
C SER A 39 1.32 -18.35 -1.64
N LEU A 40 2.26 -17.72 -2.33
CA LEU A 40 1.94 -16.72 -3.36
C LEU A 40 1.02 -17.29 -4.46
N SER A 41 1.16 -18.57 -4.79
CA SER A 41 0.36 -19.25 -5.82
C SER A 41 -1.06 -19.62 -5.38
N GLU A 42 -1.34 -19.62 -4.08
CA GLU A 42 -2.66 -19.90 -3.50
C GLU A 42 -3.49 -18.65 -3.27
N MET A 43 -2.89 -17.47 -3.45
CA MET A 43 -3.60 -16.21 -3.32
C MET A 43 -4.59 -16.03 -4.47
N THR A 44 -5.78 -15.53 -4.14
CA THR A 44 -6.74 -15.06 -5.15
C THR A 44 -6.20 -13.82 -5.86
N ASP A 45 -6.74 -13.47 -7.02
CA ASP A 45 -6.35 -12.26 -7.75
C ASP A 45 -6.51 -11.01 -6.87
N SER A 46 -7.56 -10.93 -6.07
CA SER A 46 -7.80 -9.81 -5.15
C SER A 46 -6.76 -9.75 -4.03
N GLU A 47 -6.41 -10.89 -3.43
CA GLU A 47 -5.34 -10.96 -2.42
C GLU A 47 -3.99 -10.58 -3.02
N TRP A 48 -3.68 -11.10 -4.22
CA TRP A 48 -2.46 -10.76 -4.94
C TRP A 48 -2.37 -9.26 -5.22
N GLU A 49 -3.40 -8.66 -5.81
CA GLU A 49 -3.41 -7.21 -6.12
C GLU A 49 -3.33 -6.35 -4.85
N SER A 50 -3.84 -6.82 -3.71
CA SER A 50 -3.77 -6.10 -2.43
C SER A 50 -2.37 -6.03 -1.83
N LEU A 51 -1.42 -6.86 -2.31
CA LEU A 51 -0.02 -6.79 -1.88
C LEU A 51 0.72 -5.55 -2.40
N CYS A 52 0.15 -4.80 -3.35
CA CYS A 52 0.76 -3.56 -3.81
C CYS A 52 0.52 -2.45 -2.80
N ASP A 53 1.59 -1.97 -2.15
CA ASP A 53 1.53 -0.84 -1.22
C ASP A 53 1.31 0.52 -1.89
N GLY A 54 1.36 0.58 -3.23
CA GLY A 54 1.18 1.82 -3.97
C GLY A 54 2.38 2.77 -3.92
N CYS A 55 3.58 2.28 -3.69
CA CYS A 55 4.78 3.14 -3.64
C CYS A 55 5.15 3.79 -4.98
N GLY A 56 4.70 3.25 -6.10
CA GLY A 56 4.94 3.78 -7.46
C GLY A 56 6.35 3.53 -8.02
N ARG A 57 7.28 2.95 -7.25
CA ARG A 57 8.69 2.78 -7.68
C ARG A 57 8.84 1.88 -8.91
N CYS A 58 8.00 0.86 -9.07
CA CYS A 58 8.04 0.01 -10.25
C CYS A 58 7.67 0.75 -11.54
N CYS A 59 7.02 1.91 -11.44
CA CYS A 59 6.62 2.77 -12.57
C CYS A 59 7.64 3.85 -12.92
N LEU A 60 8.80 3.89 -12.26
CA LEU A 60 9.91 4.75 -12.68
C LEU A 60 10.70 4.10 -13.80
N VAL A 61 11.27 4.92 -14.70
CA VAL A 61 12.23 4.46 -15.69
C VAL A 61 13.48 3.95 -14.97
N LYS A 62 14.04 2.88 -15.50
CA LYS A 62 15.21 2.19 -14.95
C LYS A 62 16.26 2.02 -16.02
N LEU A 63 17.51 2.11 -15.62
CA LEU A 63 18.67 1.85 -16.46
C LEU A 63 19.42 0.63 -15.94
N GLU A 64 19.80 -0.26 -16.83
CA GLU A 64 20.74 -1.34 -16.52
C GLU A 64 22.17 -0.82 -16.65
N ASP A 65 23.06 -1.29 -15.79
CA ASP A 65 24.48 -1.00 -15.91
C ASP A 65 25.03 -1.69 -17.17
N ALA A 66 25.85 -0.96 -17.94
CA ALA A 66 26.38 -1.47 -19.21
C ALA A 66 27.37 -2.64 -19.01
N ASP A 67 28.06 -2.67 -17.88
CA ASP A 67 29.09 -3.66 -17.57
C ASP A 67 28.56 -4.77 -16.65
N ASP A 68 27.44 -4.53 -15.94
CA ASP A 68 26.85 -5.47 -14.99
C ASP A 68 25.33 -5.43 -15.03
N SER A 69 24.73 -6.28 -15.85
CA SER A 69 23.27 -6.38 -16.02
C SER A 69 22.51 -6.78 -14.75
N SER A 70 23.19 -7.16 -13.67
CA SER A 70 22.57 -7.38 -12.36
C SER A 70 22.29 -6.07 -11.61
N ARG A 71 22.87 -4.95 -12.04
CA ARG A 71 22.72 -3.64 -11.43
C ARG A 71 21.67 -2.82 -12.17
N THR A 72 20.72 -2.31 -11.43
CA THR A 72 19.66 -1.43 -11.95
C THR A 72 19.66 -0.11 -11.22
N TYR A 73 19.68 0.97 -11.97
CA TYR A 73 19.58 2.34 -11.48
C TYR A 73 18.15 2.84 -11.67
N PHE A 74 17.60 3.46 -10.66
CA PHE A 74 16.31 4.12 -10.73
C PHE A 74 16.52 5.59 -11.08
N THR A 75 15.60 6.12 -11.88
CA THR A 75 15.55 7.54 -12.19
C THR A 75 14.39 8.20 -11.44
N ASP A 76 14.32 9.55 -11.49
CA ASP A 76 13.14 10.31 -11.09
C ASP A 76 12.13 10.51 -12.24
N VAL A 77 12.34 9.82 -13.35
CA VAL A 77 11.47 9.87 -14.53
C VAL A 77 10.37 8.82 -14.38
N GLY A 78 9.13 9.27 -14.41
CA GLY A 78 7.95 8.41 -14.29
C GLY A 78 7.43 7.91 -15.63
N CYS A 79 6.88 6.71 -15.66
CA CYS A 79 6.07 6.21 -16.75
C CYS A 79 4.92 7.20 -17.06
N ARG A 80 4.58 7.38 -18.33
CA ARG A 80 3.49 8.28 -18.78
C ARG A 80 2.10 7.98 -18.19
N LEU A 81 1.91 6.80 -17.63
CA LEU A 81 0.68 6.43 -16.93
C LEU A 81 0.78 6.60 -15.40
N LEU A 82 1.94 6.98 -14.89
CA LEU A 82 2.10 7.20 -13.45
C LEU A 82 1.55 8.56 -13.06
N ASP A 83 0.60 8.56 -12.16
CA ASP A 83 0.19 9.77 -11.43
C ASP A 83 1.15 9.96 -10.25
N GLY A 84 1.96 11.02 -10.29
CA GLY A 84 2.99 11.31 -9.29
C GLY A 84 2.44 11.70 -7.91
N GLU A 85 1.19 12.15 -7.82
CA GLU A 85 0.54 12.52 -6.57
C GLU A 85 -0.07 11.31 -5.86
N THR A 86 -0.79 10.47 -6.60
CA THR A 86 -1.44 9.28 -6.06
C THR A 86 -0.53 8.06 -6.07
N CYS A 87 0.58 8.09 -6.80
CA CYS A 87 1.47 6.96 -7.09
C CYS A 87 0.76 5.77 -7.76
N ARG A 88 -0.35 6.03 -8.46
CA ARG A 88 -1.16 5.03 -9.14
C ARG A 88 -1.02 5.14 -10.64
N CYS A 89 -1.30 4.03 -11.32
CA CYS A 89 -1.41 4.02 -12.78
C CYS A 89 -2.75 4.61 -13.20
N SER A 90 -2.74 5.63 -14.08
CA SER A 90 -3.96 6.28 -14.58
C SER A 90 -4.83 5.38 -15.47
N ASP A 91 -4.26 4.30 -16.03
CA ASP A 91 -4.99 3.30 -16.81
C ASP A 91 -4.48 1.89 -16.53
N TYR A 92 -4.66 1.44 -15.29
CA TYR A 92 -4.15 0.15 -14.82
C TYR A 92 -4.65 -1.05 -15.64
N PRO A 93 -5.92 -1.14 -16.05
CA PRO A 93 -6.41 -2.28 -16.83
C PRO A 93 -5.73 -2.42 -18.20
N ASN A 94 -5.43 -1.29 -18.88
CA ASN A 94 -4.90 -1.28 -20.24
C ASN A 94 -3.40 -0.98 -20.30
N ARG A 95 -2.72 -0.91 -19.14
CA ARG A 95 -1.32 -0.48 -19.06
C ARG A 95 -0.36 -1.21 -19.99
N SER A 96 -0.50 -2.54 -20.08
CA SER A 96 0.38 -3.35 -20.92
C SER A 96 0.16 -3.16 -22.43
N ALA A 97 -1.03 -2.71 -22.85
CA ALA A 97 -1.30 -2.35 -24.22
C ALA A 97 -0.74 -0.98 -24.57
N LYS A 98 -0.69 -0.06 -23.60
CA LYS A 98 -0.22 1.32 -23.78
C LYS A 98 1.28 1.46 -23.60
N VAL A 99 1.87 0.70 -22.67
CA VAL A 99 3.29 0.76 -22.31
C VAL A 99 3.87 -0.64 -22.45
N LYS A 100 4.72 -0.83 -23.49
CA LYS A 100 5.26 -2.14 -23.85
C LYS A 100 6.13 -2.76 -22.74
N ASP A 101 6.86 -1.92 -22.02
CA ASP A 101 7.75 -2.33 -20.94
C ASP A 101 7.04 -2.47 -19.59
N CYS A 102 5.72 -2.29 -19.57
CA CYS A 102 4.94 -2.47 -18.35
C CYS A 102 4.86 -3.94 -17.96
N VAL A 103 5.50 -4.31 -16.87
CA VAL A 103 5.53 -5.68 -16.37
C VAL A 103 4.30 -5.95 -15.49
N ARG A 104 3.56 -7.01 -15.83
CA ARG A 104 2.54 -7.55 -14.94
C ARG A 104 3.18 -8.54 -13.96
N LEU A 105 3.16 -8.22 -12.68
CA LEU A 105 3.64 -9.11 -11.63
C LEU A 105 2.66 -10.27 -11.45
N THR A 106 3.21 -11.47 -11.33
CA THR A 106 2.47 -12.69 -11.07
C THR A 106 3.26 -13.60 -10.13
N PRO A 107 2.63 -14.55 -9.41
CA PRO A 107 3.35 -15.53 -8.61
C PRO A 107 4.40 -16.34 -9.39
N ARG A 108 4.21 -16.46 -10.72
CA ARG A 108 5.10 -17.24 -11.60
C ARG A 108 6.36 -16.47 -12.02
N ASN A 109 6.31 -15.15 -12.08
CA ASN A 109 7.42 -14.35 -12.60
C ASN A 109 8.15 -13.52 -11.54
N ILE A 110 7.60 -13.37 -10.34
CA ILE A 110 8.14 -12.48 -9.31
C ILE A 110 9.62 -12.75 -9.00
N ASN A 111 10.03 -13.99 -8.94
CA ASN A 111 11.42 -14.39 -8.66
C ASN A 111 12.40 -14.07 -9.80
N ARG A 112 11.91 -13.72 -10.98
CA ARG A 112 12.73 -13.36 -12.15
C ARG A 112 12.89 -11.84 -12.29
N ILE A 113 12.12 -11.07 -11.56
CA ILE A 113 12.10 -9.60 -11.69
C ILE A 113 13.02 -9.01 -10.61
N VAL A 114 14.32 -9.09 -10.88
CA VAL A 114 15.38 -8.74 -9.91
C VAL A 114 15.48 -7.25 -9.59
N TRP A 115 14.99 -6.40 -10.49
CA TRP A 115 15.03 -4.95 -10.35
C TRP A 115 13.96 -4.38 -9.39
N LEU A 116 13.01 -5.17 -8.92
CA LEU A 116 12.05 -4.66 -7.93
C LEU A 116 12.78 -4.14 -6.69
N PRO A 117 12.31 -3.01 -6.13
CA PRO A 117 12.88 -2.50 -4.90
C PRO A 117 12.88 -3.55 -3.78
N PRO A 118 13.89 -3.61 -2.92
CA PRO A 118 13.87 -4.53 -1.78
C PRO A 118 12.72 -4.26 -0.81
N THR A 119 12.08 -3.08 -0.91
CA THR A 119 10.88 -2.70 -0.15
C THR A 119 9.58 -3.15 -0.79
N CYS A 120 9.61 -3.74 -1.99
CA CYS A 120 8.42 -4.21 -2.68
C CYS A 120 7.81 -5.40 -1.94
N ALA A 121 6.54 -5.31 -1.56
CA ALA A 121 5.84 -6.35 -0.81
C ALA A 121 5.84 -7.70 -1.54
N TYR A 122 5.64 -7.70 -2.86
CA TYR A 122 5.70 -8.92 -3.65
C TYR A 122 7.05 -9.62 -3.54
N ARG A 123 8.14 -8.84 -3.68
CA ARG A 123 9.50 -9.38 -3.57
C ARG A 123 9.80 -9.88 -2.17
N MET A 124 9.41 -9.10 -1.16
CA MET A 124 9.63 -9.48 0.23
C MET A 124 8.99 -10.81 0.60
N LEU A 125 7.73 -10.98 0.23
CA LEU A 125 7.03 -12.24 0.51
C LEU A 125 7.60 -13.40 -0.34
N ALA A 126 8.04 -13.13 -1.57
CA ALA A 126 8.74 -14.12 -2.39
C ALA A 126 10.07 -14.57 -1.78
N ASP A 127 10.78 -13.66 -1.11
CA ASP A 127 12.04 -13.91 -0.39
C ASP A 127 11.81 -14.50 1.02
N GLY A 128 10.58 -14.81 1.42
CA GLY A 128 10.22 -15.37 2.73
C GLY A 128 10.19 -14.35 3.87
N GLY A 129 10.17 -13.06 3.55
CA GLY A 129 10.02 -11.96 4.51
C GLY A 129 8.56 -11.68 4.87
N ASP A 130 8.32 -10.56 5.53
CA ASP A 130 6.98 -10.12 5.96
C ASP A 130 6.70 -8.70 5.49
N LEU A 131 5.40 -8.32 5.51
CA LEU A 131 4.98 -6.97 5.16
C LEU A 131 5.44 -5.96 6.24
N TYR A 132 5.84 -4.79 5.79
CA TYR A 132 6.28 -3.74 6.70
C TYR A 132 5.12 -3.02 7.35
N TRP A 133 5.42 -2.32 8.46
CA TRP A 133 4.46 -1.53 9.23
C TRP A 133 3.71 -0.49 8.39
N TRP A 134 4.32 0.06 7.34
CA TRP A 134 3.69 1.06 6.45
C TRP A 134 2.79 0.44 5.39
N HIS A 135 2.82 -0.88 5.24
CA HIS A 135 1.97 -1.53 4.25
C HIS A 135 0.50 -1.37 4.64
N PRO A 136 -0.40 -0.98 3.73
CA PRO A 136 -1.82 -0.79 4.05
C PRO A 136 -2.49 -1.98 4.72
N LEU A 137 -2.12 -3.21 4.36
CA LEU A 137 -2.64 -4.42 5.00
C LEU A 137 -2.19 -4.59 6.46
N VAL A 138 -1.11 -3.93 6.87
CA VAL A 138 -0.58 -3.97 8.24
C VAL A 138 -1.03 -2.77 9.04
N SER A 139 -0.95 -1.59 8.45
CA SER A 139 -1.28 -0.32 9.11
C SER A 139 -2.77 -0.02 9.14
N GLY A 140 -3.54 -0.58 8.20
CA GLY A 140 -4.92 -0.20 7.95
C GLY A 140 -5.09 1.18 7.29
N ASP A 141 -4.00 1.85 6.91
CA ASP A 141 -4.00 3.21 6.37
C ASP A 141 -3.17 3.25 5.06
N PRO A 142 -3.78 3.59 3.91
CA PRO A 142 -3.09 3.66 2.62
C PRO A 142 -2.04 4.77 2.54
N ASP A 143 -2.07 5.77 3.42
CA ASP A 143 -1.13 6.87 3.39
C ASP A 143 0.19 6.58 4.11
N THR A 144 0.27 5.51 4.87
CA THR A 144 1.48 5.17 5.64
C THR A 144 2.71 4.90 4.77
N VAL A 145 2.55 4.37 3.55
CA VAL A 145 3.64 4.19 2.57
C VAL A 145 4.25 5.53 2.16
N HIS A 146 3.44 6.58 2.10
CA HIS A 146 3.88 7.95 1.78
C HIS A 146 4.56 8.60 2.99
N GLN A 147 3.97 8.46 4.17
CA GLN A 147 4.52 8.95 5.45
C GLN A 147 5.86 8.29 5.77
N ALA A 148 6.05 7.02 5.39
CA ALA A 148 7.32 6.31 5.53
C ALA A 148 8.41 6.78 4.55
N GLY A 149 8.08 7.65 3.59
CA GLY A 149 9.02 8.12 2.57
C GLY A 149 9.38 7.06 1.50
N ILE A 150 8.65 5.96 1.47
CA ILE A 150 8.88 4.83 0.56
C ILE A 150 8.37 5.12 -0.84
N SER A 151 7.28 5.85 -0.96
CA SER A 151 6.64 6.17 -2.24
C SER A 151 7.37 7.24 -3.05
N VAL A 152 7.02 7.31 -4.33
CA VAL A 152 7.51 8.32 -5.27
C VAL A 152 6.73 9.63 -5.20
N ARG A 153 5.73 9.76 -4.33
CA ARG A 153 4.92 10.98 -4.17
C ARG A 153 5.81 12.21 -3.96
N GLY A 154 5.64 13.21 -4.82
CA GLY A 154 6.43 14.44 -4.79
C GLY A 154 7.91 14.28 -5.13
N LYS A 155 8.32 13.15 -5.75
CA LYS A 155 9.71 12.85 -6.11
C LYS A 155 9.89 12.51 -7.59
N VAL A 156 8.82 12.47 -8.36
CA VAL A 156 8.85 12.30 -9.82
C VAL A 156 9.16 13.66 -10.42
N GLY A 157 10.31 13.77 -11.08
CA GLY A 157 10.79 15.02 -11.67
C GLY A 157 10.25 15.26 -13.07
N SER A 158 10.08 14.19 -13.86
CA SER A 158 9.73 14.27 -15.27
C SER A 158 8.91 13.06 -15.73
N CYS A 159 8.26 13.19 -16.88
CA CYS A 159 7.59 12.08 -17.56
C CYS A 159 8.54 11.45 -18.59
N GLU A 160 8.45 10.15 -18.81
CA GLU A 160 9.24 9.42 -19.82
C GLU A 160 9.09 9.97 -21.25
N THR A 161 7.98 10.65 -21.54
CA THR A 161 7.72 11.27 -22.85
C THR A 161 8.51 12.57 -23.07
N ASP A 162 8.99 13.16 -21.98
CA ASP A 162 9.61 14.49 -21.99
C ASP A 162 11.14 14.43 -21.88
N VAL A 163 11.68 13.23 -21.56
CA VAL A 163 13.11 13.01 -21.36
C VAL A 163 13.65 12.10 -22.49
N PRO A 164 14.56 12.59 -23.34
CA PRO A 164 15.25 11.76 -24.33
C PRO A 164 16.08 10.66 -23.66
N ASP A 165 16.18 9.47 -24.26
CA ASP A 165 16.93 8.33 -23.71
C ASP A 165 18.39 8.68 -23.35
N LYS A 166 19.05 9.53 -24.14
CA LYS A 166 20.44 9.97 -23.90
C LYS A 166 20.62 10.78 -22.60
N ASP A 167 19.54 11.43 -22.13
CA ASP A 167 19.56 12.30 -20.95
C ASP A 167 19.10 11.55 -19.68
N LEU A 168 18.58 10.34 -19.82
CA LEU A 168 18.14 9.49 -18.67
C LEU A 168 19.24 9.25 -17.61
N PRO A 169 20.54 9.11 -17.94
CA PRO A 169 21.58 8.97 -16.94
C PRO A 169 21.67 10.13 -15.94
N ASP A 170 21.34 11.36 -16.37
CA ASP A 170 21.34 12.55 -15.52
C ASP A 170 20.19 12.57 -14.52
N HIS A 171 19.19 11.71 -14.74
CA HIS A 171 18.02 11.53 -13.89
C HIS A 171 18.20 10.40 -12.85
N ILE A 172 19.37 9.76 -12.76
CA ILE A 172 19.59 8.68 -11.79
C ILE A 172 19.52 9.25 -10.38
N VAL A 173 18.69 8.61 -9.55
CA VAL A 173 18.50 8.99 -8.14
C VAL A 173 18.75 7.83 -7.20
N SER A 174 19.27 8.15 -6.02
CA SER A 174 19.45 7.19 -4.94
C SER A 174 18.16 7.14 -4.09
N TRP A 175 17.39 6.09 -4.26
CA TRP A 175 16.27 5.82 -3.36
C TRP A 175 16.78 5.22 -2.06
N PRO A 176 16.17 5.53 -0.92
CA PRO A 176 16.56 4.90 0.33
C PRO A 176 16.35 3.38 0.22
N LEU A 177 17.46 2.66 0.11
CA LEU A 177 17.50 1.21 0.19
C LEU A 177 17.50 0.74 1.65
N LYS A 178 17.69 1.68 2.58
CA LYS A 178 17.73 1.41 4.01
C LYS A 178 16.38 1.79 4.62
N TRP A 179 15.84 0.85 5.34
CA TRP A 179 14.65 0.98 6.15
C TRP A 179 14.72 2.19 7.06
N PRO A 180 13.62 2.93 7.25
CA PRO A 180 13.50 3.77 8.41
C PRO A 180 13.65 2.84 9.63
N LYS A 181 14.82 2.89 10.27
CA LYS A 181 15.05 2.18 11.52
C LYS A 181 14.01 2.67 12.51
N ARG A 182 13.02 1.82 12.78
CA ARG A 182 11.91 2.05 13.71
C ARG A 182 10.98 3.21 13.36
N ALA A 183 9.98 2.95 12.59
CA ALA A 183 8.72 3.55 12.91
C ALA A 183 8.20 2.87 14.18
N LYS A 184 8.00 3.64 15.21
CA LYS A 184 7.36 3.17 16.45
C LYS A 184 6.03 2.53 16.07
N ARG A 185 5.83 1.25 16.45
CA ARG A 185 4.48 0.69 16.47
C ARG A 185 3.61 1.70 17.21
N LYS A 186 2.54 2.14 16.53
CA LYS A 186 1.49 2.89 17.23
C LYS A 186 0.98 1.98 18.34
N PRO A 187 0.84 2.48 19.58
CA PRO A 187 0.37 1.69 20.70
C PRO A 187 -1.04 1.15 20.48
#